data_c328bb7fe955823f0b5b877f8bd88e1a
#
_entry.id   c328bb7fe955823f0b5b877f8bd88e1a
#
_cell.length_a   1.000
_cell.length_b   1.000
_cell.length_c   1.000
_cell.angle_alpha   90.00
_cell.angle_beta   90.00
_cell.angle_gamma   90.00
#
_symmetry.space_group_name_H-M   'P 1'
#
loop_
_entity.id
_entity.type
_entity.pdbx_description
1 polymer ?
#
loop_
_entity_poly.entity_id
_entity_poly.type
_entity_poly.pdbx_seq_one_letter_code
_entity_poly.pdbx_strand_id
1 'polypeptide(L)'
;THHLVHSFIEGPQADLIYRGKVDLVDGSAEIDIDTVSGMTEGTFVVLCRDIQSFTTNESGWTAVRSSVSGNILTIEAQDATCTDSISWMVVGERQDDHMMNTGWTDENGKAIVEPLNPEPEEEEEDDE
;
A
#
# COMPACT_ATOMS: atom_id res chain seq x y z
N THR A 1 -21.98 6.89 -8.74
CA THR A 1 -21.50 6.28 -7.50
C THR A 1 -20.76 5.00 -7.80
N HIS A 2 -19.51 4.94 -7.36
CA HIS A 2 -18.64 3.80 -7.57
C HIS A 2 -18.16 3.25 -6.22
N HIS A 3 -17.92 1.96 -6.14
CA HIS A 3 -17.21 1.37 -5.02
C HIS A 3 -15.88 0.81 -5.49
N LEU A 4 -14.89 0.85 -4.60
CA LEU A 4 -13.54 0.40 -4.88
C LEU A 4 -13.44 -1.12 -4.73
N VAL A 5 -12.86 -1.76 -5.73
CA VAL A 5 -12.54 -3.20 -5.70
C VAL A 5 -11.05 -3.37 -5.91
N HIS A 6 -10.40 -4.04 -4.95
CA HIS A 6 -8.99 -4.42 -5.05
C HIS A 6 -8.87 -5.94 -4.99
N SER A 7 -7.97 -6.50 -5.79
CA SER A 7 -7.45 -7.84 -5.55
C SER A 7 -6.54 -7.80 -4.32
N PHE A 8 -6.22 -8.95 -3.75
CA PHE A 8 -5.43 -8.98 -2.52
C PHE A 8 -4.16 -9.79 -2.67
N ILE A 9 -3.17 -9.43 -1.85
CA ILE A 9 -1.90 -10.12 -1.66
C ILE A 9 -1.81 -10.46 -0.18
N GLU A 10 -1.35 -11.67 0.14
CA GLU A 10 -1.27 -12.13 1.51
C GLU A 10 0.06 -11.72 2.18
N GLY A 11 -0.03 -11.34 3.44
CA GLY A 11 1.08 -11.00 4.30
C GLY A 11 0.63 -10.85 5.75
N PRO A 12 1.53 -10.54 6.69
CA PRO A 12 1.17 -10.40 8.10
C PRO A 12 0.38 -9.14 8.41
N GLN A 13 0.38 -8.16 7.51
CA GLN A 13 -0.43 -6.93 7.62
C GLN A 13 -1.36 -6.81 6.42
N ALA A 14 -2.41 -6.02 6.60
CA ALA A 14 -3.29 -5.67 5.50
C ALA A 14 -2.67 -4.52 4.70
N ASP A 15 -1.77 -4.84 3.79
CA ASP A 15 -1.08 -3.88 2.95
C ASP A 15 -1.77 -3.70 1.60
N LEU A 16 -1.72 -2.48 1.08
CA LEU A 16 -2.11 -2.14 -0.28
C LEU A 16 -0.86 -1.83 -1.09
N ILE A 17 -0.78 -2.37 -2.30
CA ILE A 17 0.39 -2.26 -3.17
C ILE A 17 0.00 -1.57 -4.46
N TYR A 18 0.76 -0.53 -4.81
CA TYR A 18 0.64 0.21 -6.06
C TYR A 18 1.99 0.18 -6.76
N ARG A 19 2.02 -0.05 -8.06
CA ARG A 19 3.27 -0.15 -8.79
C ARG A 19 3.15 0.33 -10.23
N GLY A 20 4.28 0.68 -10.81
CA GLY A 20 4.36 1.09 -12.20
C GLY A 20 5.79 1.33 -12.64
N LYS A 21 5.91 1.90 -13.83
CA LYS A 21 7.18 2.34 -14.42
C LYS A 21 7.04 3.77 -14.90
N VAL A 22 8.14 4.49 -14.87
CA VAL A 22 8.20 5.86 -15.35
C VAL A 22 9.59 6.15 -15.91
N ASP A 23 9.66 6.95 -16.97
CA ASP A 23 10.91 7.50 -17.48
C ASP A 23 11.16 8.85 -16.82
N LEU A 24 12.37 9.03 -16.29
CA LEU A 24 12.74 10.30 -15.68
C LEU A 24 12.92 11.38 -16.76
N VAL A 25 12.57 12.59 -16.41
CA VAL A 25 12.82 13.80 -17.19
C VAL A 25 13.60 14.77 -16.31
N ASP A 26 14.80 15.16 -16.78
CA ASP A 26 15.69 16.01 -16.00
C ASP A 26 15.94 15.48 -14.58
N GLY A 27 16.16 14.18 -14.48
CA GLY A 27 16.49 13.51 -13.21
C GLY A 27 15.36 13.34 -12.22
N SER A 28 14.11 13.59 -12.60
CA SER A 28 12.99 13.45 -11.69
C SER A 28 11.71 13.00 -12.35
N ALA A 29 10.79 12.50 -11.55
CA ALA A 29 9.40 12.22 -11.96
C ALA A 29 8.47 12.38 -10.76
N GLU A 30 7.26 12.82 -11.03
CA GLU A 30 6.16 12.85 -10.07
C GLU A 30 5.03 11.96 -10.56
N ILE A 31 4.48 11.14 -9.69
CA ILE A 31 3.40 10.21 -10.01
C ILE A 31 2.25 10.44 -9.05
N ASP A 32 1.09 10.75 -9.59
CA ASP A 32 -0.16 10.77 -8.84
C ASP A 32 -0.67 9.33 -8.69
N ILE A 33 -0.55 8.77 -7.49
CA ILE A 33 -0.90 7.38 -7.21
C ILE A 33 -2.38 7.12 -7.47
N ASP A 34 -3.26 8.05 -7.11
CA ASP A 34 -4.69 7.90 -7.37
C ASP A 34 -4.97 7.80 -8.86
N THR A 35 -4.39 8.68 -9.66
CA THR A 35 -4.60 8.74 -11.11
C THR A 35 -4.11 7.48 -11.82
N VAL A 36 -2.88 7.05 -11.54
CA VAL A 36 -2.31 5.86 -12.21
C VAL A 36 -2.97 4.57 -11.78
N SER A 37 -3.60 4.55 -10.62
CA SER A 37 -4.30 3.39 -10.07
C SER A 37 -5.80 3.39 -10.41
N GLY A 38 -6.28 4.38 -11.13
CA GLY A 38 -7.69 4.48 -11.50
C GLY A 38 -8.62 4.85 -10.34
N MET A 39 -8.08 5.49 -9.31
CA MET A 39 -8.83 5.87 -8.12
C MET A 39 -9.20 7.36 -8.15
N THR A 40 -10.27 7.70 -7.45
CA THR A 40 -10.66 9.09 -7.22
C THR A 40 -9.60 9.81 -6.37
N GLU A 41 -9.33 11.06 -6.67
CA GLU A 41 -8.38 11.88 -5.91
C GLU A 41 -8.70 11.87 -4.42
N GLY A 42 -7.67 11.64 -3.59
CA GLY A 42 -7.77 11.55 -2.15
C GLY A 42 -7.97 10.12 -1.61
N THR A 43 -8.21 9.14 -2.47
CA THR A 43 -8.45 7.75 -2.05
C THR A 43 -7.23 7.13 -1.36
N PHE A 44 -6.06 7.29 -1.95
CA PHE A 44 -4.83 6.73 -1.40
C PHE A 44 -4.56 7.21 0.03
N VAL A 45 -4.71 8.49 0.29
CA VAL A 45 -4.47 9.10 1.60
C VAL A 45 -5.44 8.58 2.66
N VAL A 46 -6.68 8.35 2.27
CA VAL A 46 -7.71 7.81 3.17
C VAL A 46 -7.45 6.34 3.51
N LEU A 47 -7.02 5.56 2.52
CA LEU A 47 -6.86 4.10 2.69
C LEU A 47 -5.57 3.69 3.39
N CYS A 48 -4.50 4.48 3.27
CA CYS A 48 -3.14 4.01 3.59
C CYS A 48 -2.47 4.84 4.68
N ARG A 49 -1.73 4.13 5.54
CA ARG A 49 -0.79 4.69 6.53
C ARG A 49 0.55 3.96 6.44
N ASP A 50 1.57 4.48 7.11
CA ASP A 50 2.92 3.88 7.17
C ASP A 50 3.47 3.57 5.77
N ILE A 51 3.45 4.59 4.91
CA ILE A 51 3.79 4.46 3.50
C ILE A 51 5.27 4.19 3.31
N GLN A 52 5.59 3.21 2.47
CA GLN A 52 6.95 2.93 2.02
C GLN A 52 6.99 2.93 0.49
N SER A 53 8.07 3.48 -0.05
CA SER A 53 8.29 3.50 -1.50
C SER A 53 9.59 2.78 -1.85
N PHE A 54 9.56 2.11 -2.99
CA PHE A 54 10.66 1.31 -3.50
C PHE A 54 10.88 1.65 -4.97
N THR A 55 12.12 1.78 -5.38
CA THR A 55 12.46 2.08 -6.77
C THR A 55 13.61 1.22 -7.24
N THR A 56 13.58 0.87 -8.53
CA THR A 56 14.66 0.17 -9.21
C THR A 56 14.93 0.84 -10.56
N ASN A 57 16.18 1.20 -10.81
CA ASN A 57 16.58 1.69 -12.11
C ASN A 57 16.72 0.50 -13.07
N GLU A 58 15.88 0.45 -14.09
CA GLU A 58 15.77 -0.68 -15.02
C GLU A 58 16.72 -0.54 -16.23
N SER A 59 17.14 0.67 -16.57
CA SER A 59 17.88 0.94 -17.81
C SER A 59 19.28 1.49 -17.62
N GLY A 60 19.66 1.88 -16.41
CA GLY A 60 20.96 2.47 -16.13
C GLY A 60 21.47 2.20 -14.72
N TRP A 61 22.59 2.80 -14.38
CA TRP A 61 23.26 2.62 -13.08
C TRP A 61 23.17 3.84 -12.16
N THR A 62 22.47 4.86 -12.60
CA THR A 62 22.29 6.06 -11.76
C THR A 62 21.45 5.74 -10.53
N ALA A 63 21.93 6.17 -9.38
CA ALA A 63 21.21 6.01 -8.11
C ALA A 63 19.94 6.87 -8.10
N VAL A 64 18.86 6.31 -7.60
CA VAL A 64 17.58 7.00 -7.47
C VAL A 64 17.05 6.83 -6.06
N ARG A 65 16.25 7.79 -5.61
CA ARG A 65 15.49 7.72 -4.36
C ARG A 65 14.07 8.19 -4.58
N SER A 66 13.20 7.82 -3.68
CA SER A 66 11.79 8.21 -3.77
C SER A 66 11.24 8.64 -2.41
N SER A 67 10.18 9.40 -2.46
CA SER A 67 9.40 9.80 -1.30
C SER A 67 7.94 9.96 -1.69
N VAL A 68 7.04 9.79 -0.72
CA VAL A 68 5.60 9.98 -0.92
C VAL A 68 5.12 11.10 -0.02
N SER A 69 4.43 12.05 -0.59
CA SER A 69 3.74 13.12 0.12
C SER A 69 2.28 13.17 -0.35
N GLY A 70 1.35 12.93 0.56
CA GLY A 70 -0.06 12.76 0.17
C GLY A 70 -0.22 11.60 -0.80
N ASN A 71 -0.76 11.86 -1.98
CA ASN A 71 -0.93 10.89 -3.06
C ASN A 71 0.14 11.00 -4.16
N ILE A 72 1.19 11.80 -3.94
CA ILE A 72 2.25 12.05 -4.93
C ILE A 72 3.52 11.31 -4.54
N LEU A 73 3.95 10.42 -5.43
CA LEU A 73 5.27 9.79 -5.38
C LEU A 73 6.24 10.64 -6.19
N THR A 74 7.32 11.07 -5.56
CA THR A 74 8.42 11.78 -6.21
C THR A 74 9.63 10.88 -6.31
N ILE A 75 10.19 10.73 -7.51
CA ILE A 75 11.42 9.98 -7.76
C ILE A 75 12.48 10.97 -8.22
N GLU A 76 13.65 10.91 -7.59
CA GLU A 76 14.78 11.77 -7.92
C GLU A 76 16.02 10.92 -8.18
N ALA A 77 16.74 11.25 -9.25
CA ALA A 77 18.04 10.66 -9.54
C ALA A 77 19.18 11.53 -8.98
N GLN A 78 20.29 10.89 -8.64
CA GLN A 78 21.50 11.60 -8.24
C GLN A 78 22.02 12.48 -9.35
N ASP A 79 21.89 12.05 -10.61
CA ASP A 79 22.23 12.82 -11.81
C ASP A 79 20.99 13.59 -12.29
N ALA A 80 21.06 14.93 -12.24
CA ALA A 80 19.97 15.81 -12.65
C ALA A 80 19.65 15.76 -14.16
N THR A 81 20.44 15.07 -14.95
CA THR A 81 20.20 14.86 -16.40
C THR A 81 19.68 13.46 -16.73
N CYS A 82 19.46 12.63 -15.71
CA CYS A 82 19.06 11.24 -15.89
C CYS A 82 17.68 11.13 -16.55
N THR A 83 17.59 10.26 -17.56
CA THR A 83 16.34 9.93 -18.27
C THR A 83 16.04 8.43 -18.22
N ASP A 84 16.64 7.73 -17.25
CA ASP A 84 16.47 6.29 -17.11
C ASP A 84 15.03 5.89 -16.78
N SER A 85 14.69 4.66 -17.11
CA SER A 85 13.40 4.04 -16.81
C SER A 85 13.44 3.43 -15.41
N ILE A 86 12.49 3.85 -14.57
CA ILE A 86 12.43 3.45 -13.16
C ILE A 86 11.16 2.65 -12.90
N SER A 87 11.32 1.46 -12.33
CA SER A 87 10.20 0.74 -11.72
C SER A 87 9.98 1.23 -10.30
N TRP A 88 8.73 1.44 -9.92
CA TRP A 88 8.39 1.90 -8.59
C TRP A 88 7.31 1.02 -7.98
N MET A 89 7.32 0.96 -6.65
CA MET A 89 6.30 0.32 -5.85
C MET A 89 6.06 1.15 -4.60
N VAL A 90 4.79 1.33 -4.25
CA VAL A 90 4.37 1.98 -3.01
C VAL A 90 3.52 1.01 -2.22
N VAL A 91 3.84 0.85 -0.96
CA VAL A 91 3.12 -0.02 -0.03
C VAL A 91 2.58 0.83 1.11
N GLY A 92 1.31 0.66 1.43
CA GLY A 92 0.68 1.31 2.58
C GLY A 92 -0.18 0.33 3.36
N GLU A 93 -0.16 0.43 4.68
CA GLU A 93 -1.05 -0.36 5.53
C GLU A 93 -2.46 0.22 5.50
N ARG A 94 -3.47 -0.63 5.33
CA ARG A 94 -4.87 -0.20 5.34
C ARG A 94 -5.26 0.41 6.67
N GLN A 95 -6.01 1.51 6.62
CA GLN A 95 -6.53 2.23 7.80
C GLN A 95 -7.98 2.67 7.67
N ASP A 96 -8.70 2.19 6.66
CA ASP A 96 -10.09 2.55 6.43
C ASP A 96 -11.02 2.05 7.55
N ASP A 97 -12.24 2.55 7.58
CA ASP A 97 -13.21 2.24 8.66
C ASP A 97 -13.47 0.75 8.85
N HIS A 98 -13.43 -0.03 7.76
CA HIS A 98 -13.57 -1.48 7.86
C HIS A 98 -12.48 -2.10 8.73
N MET A 99 -11.22 -1.65 8.60
CA MET A 99 -10.09 -2.14 9.40
C MET A 99 -10.23 -1.80 10.88
N MET A 100 -10.94 -0.74 11.21
CA MET A 100 -11.17 -0.32 12.59
C MET A 100 -12.32 -1.10 13.28
N ASN A 101 -13.18 -1.75 12.50
CA ASN A 101 -14.44 -2.32 12.96
C ASN A 101 -14.64 -3.79 12.57
N THR A 102 -13.57 -4.51 12.29
CA THR A 102 -13.65 -5.94 11.94
C THR A 102 -13.10 -6.83 13.04
N GLY A 103 -13.58 -8.09 13.11
CA GLY A 103 -13.19 -9.04 14.16
C GLY A 103 -11.77 -9.62 14.03
N TRP A 104 -11.05 -9.33 12.94
CA TRP A 104 -9.69 -9.82 12.70
C TRP A 104 -8.61 -8.74 12.86
N THR A 105 -8.99 -7.56 13.34
CA THR A 105 -8.08 -6.47 13.63
C THR A 105 -8.15 -6.05 15.10
N ASP A 106 -7.09 -5.37 15.58
CA ASP A 106 -7.03 -4.79 16.91
C ASP A 106 -7.70 -3.39 16.96
N GLU A 107 -7.60 -2.72 18.10
CA GLU A 107 -8.18 -1.38 18.32
C GLU A 107 -7.58 -0.29 17.42
N ASN A 108 -6.38 -0.52 16.87
CA ASN A 108 -5.69 0.39 15.94
C ASN A 108 -5.93 0.03 14.48
N GLY A 109 -6.81 -0.95 14.21
CA GLY A 109 -7.11 -1.41 12.86
C GLY A 109 -5.99 -2.26 12.24
N LYS A 110 -5.06 -2.79 13.04
CA LYS A 110 -3.98 -3.65 12.58
C LYS A 110 -4.41 -5.11 12.62
N ALA A 111 -4.02 -5.88 11.60
CA ALA A 111 -4.32 -7.30 11.54
C ALA A 111 -3.72 -8.05 12.76
N ILE A 112 -4.51 -8.93 13.35
CA ILE A 112 -4.04 -9.84 14.40
C ILE A 112 -3.49 -11.08 13.72
N VAL A 113 -2.17 -11.22 13.72
CA VAL A 113 -1.46 -12.25 12.96
C VAL A 113 -1.68 -13.65 13.55
N GLU A 114 -1.64 -13.74 14.87
CA GLU A 114 -1.84 -15.00 15.60
C GLU A 114 -2.96 -14.84 16.65
N PRO A 115 -4.23 -14.84 16.22
CA PRO A 115 -5.34 -14.75 17.15
C PRO A 115 -5.40 -16.02 18.03
N LEU A 116 -5.88 -15.84 19.26
CA LEU A 116 -6.16 -16.99 20.12
C LEU A 116 -7.24 -17.86 19.47
N ASN A 117 -7.07 -19.18 19.55
CA ASN A 117 -8.12 -20.08 19.15
C ASN A 117 -9.36 -19.85 20.04
N PRO A 118 -10.57 -19.88 19.46
CA PRO A 118 -11.78 -19.80 20.27
C PRO A 118 -11.81 -20.99 21.26
N GLU A 119 -12.29 -20.75 22.48
CA GLU A 119 -12.53 -21.83 23.42
C GLU A 119 -13.55 -22.78 22.80
N PRO A 120 -13.35 -24.11 22.96
CA PRO A 120 -14.34 -25.07 22.49
C PRO A 120 -15.68 -24.79 23.18
N GLU A 121 -16.76 -24.75 22.40
CA GLU A 121 -18.09 -24.69 22.97
C GLU A 121 -18.29 -25.89 23.91
N GLU A 122 -18.70 -25.63 25.15
CA GLU A 122 -19.12 -26.72 26.05
C GLU A 122 -20.35 -27.35 25.38
N GLU A 123 -20.23 -28.62 24.97
CA GLU A 123 -21.39 -29.39 24.58
C GLU A 123 -22.32 -29.42 25.80
N GLU A 124 -23.50 -28.80 25.68
CA GLU A 124 -24.56 -29.03 26.67
C GLU A 124 -24.85 -30.53 26.65
N GLU A 125 -24.45 -31.25 27.69
CA GLU A 125 -24.94 -32.61 27.88
C GLU A 125 -26.45 -32.53 28.01
N ASP A 126 -27.15 -33.10 26.98
CA ASP A 126 -28.58 -33.36 27.09
C ASP A 126 -28.78 -34.32 28.25
N ASP A 127 -29.14 -33.78 29.42
CA ASP A 127 -29.66 -34.58 30.54
C ASP A 127 -31.03 -35.13 30.13
N GLU A 128 -31.05 -36.40 29.73
CA GLU A 128 -32.29 -37.16 29.67
C GLU A 128 -32.77 -37.46 31.11
#